data_40a736222bb4b84a299e4b4d5b940222
#
_entry.id   40a736222bb4b84a299e4b4d5b940222
#
_cell.length_a   1.000
_cell.length_b   1.000
_cell.length_c   1.000
_cell.angle_alpha   90.00
_cell.angle_beta   90.00
_cell.angle_gamma   90.00
#
_symmetry.space_group_name_H-M   'P 1'
#
loop_
_entity.id
_entity.type
_entity.pdbx_description
1 polymer ?
#
loop_
_entity_poly.entity_id
_entity_poly.type
_entity_poly.pdbx_seq_one_letter_code
_entity_poly.pdbx_strand_id
1 'polypeptide(L)'
;MNNLKKYISEIYDFPKDGIVFKDINPIYKDPRIWNQIMVPLEKVISTCKPDYIAGVESRGFIVASALAYKNEIGFIAIRKPNKLPGEIIGVDYVLEYGEDSLEIQKDIFTKNSKVIVIDDLLATGGTASAAGKLIKASGGDLLGYAFLVELTELNGRQNLDKNVLIESVIKY
;
A
#
# COMPACT_ATOMS: atom_id res chain seq x y z
N MET A 1 7.42 19.76 10.26
CA MET A 1 7.38 18.98 9.00
C MET A 1 6.95 19.92 7.89
N ASN A 2 7.74 20.06 6.82
CA ASN A 2 7.33 20.82 5.66
C ASN A 2 5.99 20.27 5.16
N ASN A 3 5.06 21.16 4.81
CA ASN A 3 3.73 20.77 4.37
C ASN A 3 3.82 20.02 3.01
N LEU A 4 3.96 18.70 3.06
CA LEU A 4 4.06 17.85 1.87
C LEU A 4 2.77 17.83 1.04
N LYS A 5 1.64 18.24 1.63
CA LYS A 5 0.35 18.35 0.91
C LYS A 5 0.43 19.24 -0.32
N LYS A 6 1.24 20.32 -0.28
CA LYS A 6 1.40 21.24 -1.42
C LYS A 6 1.96 20.62 -2.70
N TYR A 7 2.51 19.40 -2.61
CA TYR A 7 3.03 18.65 -3.75
C TYR A 7 2.05 17.61 -4.29
N ILE A 8 0.85 17.54 -3.72
CA ILE A 8 -0.25 16.69 -4.19
C ILE A 8 -1.25 17.60 -4.90
N SER A 9 -1.50 17.33 -6.17
CA SER A 9 -2.49 18.08 -6.95
C SER A 9 -3.89 17.55 -6.68
N GLU A 10 -4.87 18.43 -6.58
CA GLU A 10 -6.28 18.08 -6.49
C GLU A 10 -6.93 18.19 -7.87
N ILE A 11 -7.45 17.08 -8.36
CA ILE A 11 -8.18 17.01 -9.62
C ILE A 11 -9.64 16.77 -9.28
N TYR A 12 -10.47 17.76 -9.54
CA TYR A 12 -11.91 17.68 -9.26
C TYR A 12 -12.60 16.86 -10.34
N ASP A 13 -13.67 16.19 -9.94
CA ASP A 13 -14.54 15.40 -10.82
C ASP A 13 -13.80 14.30 -11.62
N PHE A 14 -12.80 13.65 -10.98
CA PHE A 14 -12.06 12.55 -11.57
C PHE A 14 -12.02 11.33 -10.60
N PRO A 15 -12.24 10.08 -11.09
CA PRO A 15 -12.68 9.70 -12.44
C PRO A 15 -14.18 9.91 -12.69
N LYS A 16 -14.92 10.43 -11.70
CA LYS A 16 -16.37 10.69 -11.75
C LYS A 16 -16.66 12.01 -11.03
N ASP A 17 -17.81 12.63 -11.40
CA ASP A 17 -18.31 13.84 -10.76
C ASP A 17 -18.38 13.69 -9.23
N GLY A 18 -17.99 14.72 -8.51
CA GLY A 18 -17.97 14.78 -7.04
C GLY A 18 -16.75 14.15 -6.37
N ILE A 19 -15.85 13.50 -7.11
CA ILE A 19 -14.62 12.93 -6.55
C ILE A 19 -13.47 13.91 -6.70
N VAL A 20 -12.76 14.18 -5.61
CA VAL A 20 -11.52 14.96 -5.61
C VAL A 20 -10.33 14.00 -5.58
N PHE A 21 -9.76 13.73 -6.75
CA PHE A 21 -8.62 12.84 -6.90
C PHE A 21 -7.34 13.49 -6.40
N LYS A 22 -6.60 12.79 -5.56
CA LYS A 22 -5.28 13.23 -5.08
C LYS A 22 -4.20 12.68 -6.00
N ASP A 23 -3.71 13.55 -6.89
CA ASP A 23 -2.62 13.19 -7.81
C ASP A 23 -1.26 13.33 -7.12
N ILE A 24 -0.59 12.21 -6.94
CA ILE A 24 0.73 12.10 -6.31
C ILE A 24 1.89 12.08 -7.31
N ASN A 25 1.63 12.11 -8.62
CA ASN A 25 2.67 12.12 -9.66
C ASN A 25 3.68 13.27 -9.49
N PRO A 26 3.28 14.49 -9.05
CA PRO A 26 4.25 15.55 -8.78
C PRO A 26 5.30 15.18 -7.74
N ILE A 27 4.97 14.30 -6.77
CA ILE A 27 5.92 13.79 -5.77
C ILE A 27 6.98 12.91 -6.44
N TYR A 28 6.56 12.00 -7.32
CA TYR A 28 7.49 11.11 -8.02
C TYR A 28 8.45 11.85 -8.95
N LYS A 29 7.99 12.95 -9.52
CA LYS A 29 8.76 13.77 -10.47
C LYS A 29 9.91 14.55 -9.82
N ASP A 30 9.78 14.99 -8.56
CA ASP A 30 10.82 15.74 -7.86
C ASP A 30 11.61 14.83 -6.92
N PRO A 31 12.89 14.52 -7.21
CA PRO A 31 13.69 13.59 -6.42
C PRO A 31 13.91 14.08 -4.99
N ARG A 32 13.88 15.39 -4.73
CA ARG A 32 14.03 15.94 -3.37
C ARG A 32 12.79 15.68 -2.54
N ILE A 33 11.60 15.84 -3.14
CA ILE A 33 10.32 15.60 -2.48
C ILE A 33 10.12 14.11 -2.29
N TRP A 34 10.45 13.30 -3.31
CA TRP A 34 10.45 11.86 -3.22
C TRP A 34 11.29 11.35 -2.04
N ASN A 35 12.53 11.83 -1.90
CA ASN A 35 13.38 11.46 -0.77
C ASN A 35 12.78 11.91 0.58
N GLN A 36 12.19 13.10 0.67
CA GLN A 36 11.55 13.56 1.91
C GLN A 36 10.39 12.68 2.36
N ILE A 37 9.58 12.19 1.42
CA ILE A 37 8.43 11.33 1.74
C ILE A 37 8.84 9.90 2.06
N MET A 38 9.95 9.44 1.50
CA MET A 38 10.48 8.08 1.76
C MET A 38 11.08 7.94 3.16
N VAL A 39 11.67 8.99 3.74
CA VAL A 39 12.31 8.94 5.07
C VAL A 39 11.39 8.42 6.18
N PRO A 40 10.13 8.89 6.35
CA PRO A 40 9.22 8.34 7.34
C PRO A 40 8.90 6.85 7.10
N LEU A 41 8.75 6.44 5.85
CA LEU A 41 8.49 5.03 5.49
C LEU A 41 9.69 4.13 5.78
N GLU A 42 10.91 4.61 5.51
CA GLU A 42 12.15 3.89 5.89
C GLU A 42 12.23 3.68 7.40
N LYS A 43 11.80 4.67 8.19
CA LYS A 43 11.72 4.52 9.65
C LYS A 43 10.74 3.40 10.05
N VAL A 44 9.61 3.27 9.36
CA VAL A 44 8.67 2.16 9.57
C VAL A 44 9.37 0.82 9.28
N ILE A 45 10.04 0.71 8.12
CA ILE A 45 10.77 -0.50 7.74
C ILE A 45 11.85 -0.86 8.77
N SER A 46 12.67 0.10 9.19
CA SER A 46 13.74 -0.12 10.18
C SER A 46 13.19 -0.55 11.55
N THR A 47 11.98 -0.11 11.90
CA THR A 47 11.32 -0.48 13.17
C THR A 47 10.71 -1.88 13.09
N CYS A 48 9.97 -2.18 12.01
CA CYS A 48 9.28 -3.45 11.83
C CYS A 48 10.21 -4.60 11.43
N LYS A 49 11.29 -4.30 10.72
CA LYS A 49 12.26 -5.29 10.19
C LYS A 49 11.58 -6.42 9.44
N PRO A 50 10.82 -6.13 8.37
CA PRO A 50 10.15 -7.15 7.57
C PRO A 50 11.17 -7.94 6.75
N ASP A 51 10.82 -9.19 6.41
CA ASP A 51 11.55 -10.01 5.43
C ASP A 51 11.15 -9.63 3.99
N TYR A 52 9.90 -9.15 3.82
CA TYR A 52 9.35 -8.75 2.53
C TYR A 52 8.51 -7.48 2.62
N ILE A 53 8.54 -6.70 1.56
CA ILE A 53 7.63 -5.58 1.33
C ILE A 53 6.66 -5.97 0.22
N ALA A 54 5.36 -6.03 0.55
CA ALA A 54 4.30 -6.29 -0.41
C ALA A 54 3.71 -4.98 -0.93
N GLY A 55 3.78 -4.78 -2.26
CA GLY A 55 3.17 -3.63 -2.93
C GLY A 55 1.87 -4.00 -3.61
N VAL A 56 0.88 -3.08 -3.61
CA VAL A 56 -0.41 -3.31 -4.25
C VAL A 56 -0.46 -2.67 -5.62
N GLU A 57 -0.95 -3.40 -6.62
CA GLU A 57 -1.09 -2.92 -8.01
C GLU A 57 -2.07 -1.74 -8.07
N SER A 58 -1.72 -0.69 -8.74
CA SER A 58 -0.46 -0.49 -9.50
C SER A 58 0.45 0.54 -8.85
N ARG A 59 -0.11 1.62 -8.27
CA ARG A 59 0.66 2.76 -7.75
C ARG A 59 1.47 2.42 -6.50
N GLY A 60 0.98 1.48 -5.69
CA GLY A 60 1.71 0.95 -4.54
C GLY A 60 3.06 0.32 -4.92
N PHE A 61 3.18 -0.23 -6.13
CA PHE A 61 4.45 -0.81 -6.60
C PHE A 61 5.59 0.19 -6.63
N ILE A 62 5.32 1.45 -6.99
CA ILE A 62 6.35 2.49 -7.10
C ILE A 62 7.03 2.71 -5.74
N VAL A 63 6.23 2.86 -4.70
CA VAL A 63 6.72 3.09 -3.33
C VAL A 63 7.35 1.84 -2.75
N ALA A 64 6.64 0.72 -2.86
CA ALA A 64 7.06 -0.55 -2.27
C ALA A 64 8.37 -1.06 -2.87
N SER A 65 8.52 -1.02 -4.21
CA SER A 65 9.75 -1.46 -4.87
C SER A 65 10.94 -0.56 -4.54
N ALA A 66 10.73 0.76 -4.47
CA ALA A 66 11.79 1.69 -4.09
C ALA A 66 12.26 1.46 -2.64
N LEU A 67 11.34 1.20 -1.70
CA LEU A 67 11.67 0.85 -0.31
C LEU A 67 12.37 -0.50 -0.22
N ALA A 68 11.89 -1.51 -0.94
CA ALA A 68 12.48 -2.85 -0.96
C ALA A 68 13.93 -2.79 -1.46
N TYR A 69 14.16 -2.14 -2.59
CA TYR A 69 15.51 -1.96 -3.15
C TYR A 69 16.45 -1.22 -2.20
N LYS A 70 15.99 -0.09 -1.64
CA LYS A 70 16.81 0.75 -0.76
C LYS A 70 17.20 0.05 0.54
N ASN A 71 16.34 -0.82 1.07
CA ASN A 71 16.56 -1.54 2.33
C ASN A 71 17.07 -2.97 2.14
N GLU A 72 17.37 -3.39 0.89
CA GLU A 72 17.83 -4.74 0.55
C GLU A 72 16.86 -5.84 1.03
N ILE A 73 15.54 -5.58 0.90
CA ILE A 73 14.43 -6.45 1.31
C ILE A 73 13.71 -6.98 0.07
N GLY A 74 13.18 -8.20 0.11
CA GLY A 74 12.41 -8.79 -0.97
C GLY A 74 11.12 -8.01 -1.27
N PHE A 75 10.79 -7.84 -2.56
CA PHE A 75 9.54 -7.23 -3.02
C PHE A 75 8.56 -8.31 -3.47
N ILE A 76 7.30 -8.21 -3.01
CA ILE A 76 6.20 -9.07 -3.40
C ILE A 76 5.11 -8.25 -4.09
N ALA A 77 4.69 -8.70 -5.26
CA ALA A 77 3.61 -8.04 -6.00
C ALA A 77 2.25 -8.64 -5.63
N ILE A 78 1.35 -7.82 -5.08
CA ILE A 78 -0.07 -8.12 -4.95
C ILE A 78 -0.77 -7.50 -6.15
N ARG A 79 -1.49 -8.32 -6.94
CA ARG A 79 -1.98 -7.90 -8.24
C ARG A 79 -3.48 -8.04 -8.41
N LYS A 80 -3.99 -7.34 -9.39
CA LYS A 80 -5.34 -7.53 -9.92
C LYS A 80 -5.46 -8.88 -10.63
N PRO A 81 -6.68 -9.43 -10.80
CA PRO A 81 -6.90 -10.74 -11.39
C PRO A 81 -6.22 -10.94 -12.75
N ASN A 82 -5.78 -12.19 -12.97
CA ASN A 82 -5.18 -12.61 -14.24
C ASN A 82 -3.87 -11.90 -14.62
N LYS A 83 -3.12 -11.41 -13.63
CA LYS A 83 -1.83 -10.75 -13.84
C LYS A 83 -0.63 -11.55 -13.33
N LEU A 84 -0.87 -12.60 -12.56
CA LEU A 84 0.18 -13.47 -12.01
C LEU A 84 0.21 -14.83 -12.73
N PRO A 85 1.40 -15.35 -13.03
CA PRO A 85 1.54 -16.71 -13.55
C PRO A 85 1.50 -17.76 -12.42
N GLY A 86 1.19 -19.00 -12.78
CA GLY A 86 1.22 -20.15 -11.86
C GLY A 86 0.00 -20.25 -10.97
N GLU A 87 0.15 -20.94 -9.83
CA GLU A 87 -0.91 -21.05 -8.84
C GLU A 87 -1.01 -19.76 -8.02
N ILE A 88 -2.23 -19.31 -7.79
CA ILE A 88 -2.52 -18.06 -7.08
C ILE A 88 -3.46 -18.31 -5.90
N ILE A 89 -3.42 -17.39 -4.94
CA ILE A 89 -4.44 -17.21 -3.91
C ILE A 89 -5.11 -15.88 -4.19
N GLY A 90 -6.45 -15.85 -4.24
CA GLY A 90 -7.25 -14.64 -4.47
C GLY A 90 -8.10 -14.30 -3.25
N VAL A 91 -8.39 -13.01 -3.08
CA VAL A 91 -9.34 -12.47 -2.10
C VAL A 91 -10.19 -11.40 -2.75
N ASP A 92 -11.51 -11.61 -2.72
CA ASP A 92 -12.48 -10.61 -3.16
C ASP A 92 -12.72 -9.58 -2.05
N TYR A 93 -12.99 -8.35 -2.45
CA TYR A 93 -13.31 -7.27 -1.54
C TYR A 93 -14.29 -6.28 -2.15
N VAL A 94 -15.08 -5.65 -1.30
CA VAL A 94 -16.06 -4.65 -1.71
C VAL A 94 -15.39 -3.28 -1.80
N LEU A 95 -15.61 -2.59 -2.91
CA LEU A 95 -15.30 -1.18 -3.10
C LEU A 95 -16.52 -0.33 -2.79
N GLU A 96 -16.34 0.98 -2.75
CA GLU A 96 -17.45 1.93 -2.65
C GLU A 96 -18.45 1.76 -3.81
N TYR A 97 -17.95 1.32 -4.98
CA TYR A 97 -18.75 1.06 -6.19
C TYR A 97 -18.32 -0.26 -6.84
N GLY A 98 -18.88 -1.37 -6.34
CA GLY A 98 -18.66 -2.70 -6.91
C GLY A 98 -17.76 -3.62 -6.08
N GLU A 99 -17.42 -4.75 -6.66
CA GLU A 99 -16.50 -5.73 -6.12
C GLU A 99 -15.22 -5.73 -6.94
N ASP A 100 -14.10 -6.05 -6.29
CA ASP A 100 -12.81 -6.21 -6.93
C ASP A 100 -12.06 -7.33 -6.23
N SER A 101 -10.99 -7.83 -6.81
CA SER A 101 -10.18 -8.86 -6.19
C SER A 101 -8.68 -8.59 -6.31
N LEU A 102 -7.93 -9.16 -5.41
CA LEU A 102 -6.48 -9.15 -5.42
C LEU A 102 -5.96 -10.59 -5.37
N GLU A 103 -4.82 -10.80 -6.01
CA GLU A 103 -4.15 -12.08 -6.11
C GLU A 103 -2.70 -11.98 -5.66
N ILE A 104 -2.21 -13.07 -5.07
CA ILE A 104 -0.81 -13.30 -4.75
C ILE A 104 -0.42 -14.70 -5.21
N GLN A 105 0.84 -14.92 -5.59
CA GLN A 105 1.32 -16.26 -5.93
C GLN A 105 1.28 -17.16 -4.69
N LYS A 106 0.82 -18.40 -4.88
CA LYS A 106 0.84 -19.42 -3.84
C LYS A 106 2.29 -19.78 -3.47
N ASP A 107 2.49 -20.15 -2.23
CA ASP A 107 3.80 -20.60 -1.70
C ASP A 107 4.94 -19.58 -1.85
N ILE A 108 4.59 -18.27 -1.99
CA ILE A 108 5.58 -17.19 -2.15
C ILE A 108 6.37 -16.93 -0.87
N PHE A 109 5.83 -17.29 0.29
CA PHE A 109 6.45 -17.11 1.59
C PHE A 109 6.95 -18.44 2.17
N THR A 110 8.09 -18.39 2.85
CA THR A 110 8.43 -19.41 3.83
C THR A 110 7.59 -19.17 5.10
N LYS A 111 7.41 -20.22 5.90
CA LYS A 111 6.58 -20.14 7.12
C LYS A 111 7.06 -19.00 8.05
N ASN A 112 6.11 -18.17 8.49
CA ASN A 112 6.33 -17.02 9.39
C ASN A 112 7.17 -15.89 8.77
N SER A 113 7.25 -15.79 7.45
CA SER A 113 7.86 -14.63 6.80
C SER A 113 7.15 -13.34 7.21
N LYS A 114 7.91 -12.39 7.71
CA LYS A 114 7.41 -11.08 8.16
C LYS A 114 7.17 -10.16 6.98
N VAL A 115 5.95 -9.68 6.83
CA VAL A 115 5.56 -8.89 5.65
C VAL A 115 4.90 -7.59 6.07
N ILE A 116 5.30 -6.50 5.43
CA ILE A 116 4.59 -5.21 5.52
C ILE A 116 3.93 -4.89 4.18
N VAL A 117 2.69 -4.42 4.21
CA VAL A 117 1.98 -3.96 3.02
C VAL A 117 2.21 -2.48 2.82
N ILE A 118 2.64 -2.09 1.62
CA ILE A 118 2.86 -0.69 1.23
C ILE A 118 1.95 -0.35 0.06
N ASP A 119 1.23 0.76 0.20
CA ASP A 119 0.44 1.32 -0.90
C ASP A 119 0.58 2.85 -0.93
N ASP A 120 0.11 3.46 -1.99
CA ASP A 120 0.20 4.92 -2.14
C ASP A 120 -0.91 5.66 -1.39
N LEU A 121 -2.11 5.09 -1.29
CA LEU A 121 -3.28 5.74 -0.73
C LEU A 121 -4.10 4.81 0.17
N LEU A 122 -4.39 5.27 1.38
CA LEU A 122 -5.44 4.71 2.23
C LEU A 122 -6.71 5.56 2.08
N ALA A 123 -7.71 5.03 1.37
CA ALA A 123 -9.06 5.59 1.26
C ALA A 123 -10.01 4.86 2.23
N THR A 124 -10.91 4.04 1.73
CA THR A 124 -11.85 3.24 2.56
C THR A 124 -11.20 2.03 3.24
N GLY A 125 -9.99 1.64 2.82
CA GLY A 125 -9.24 0.52 3.39
C GLY A 125 -9.58 -0.86 2.84
N GLY A 126 -10.53 -0.98 1.92
CA GLY A 126 -10.92 -2.27 1.33
C GLY A 126 -9.74 -3.00 0.67
N THR A 127 -9.04 -2.32 -0.22
CA THR A 127 -7.85 -2.84 -0.93
C THR A 127 -6.75 -3.27 0.04
N ALA A 128 -6.41 -2.42 1.01
CA ALA A 128 -5.36 -2.73 1.99
C ALA A 128 -5.76 -3.90 2.91
N SER A 129 -7.04 -3.97 3.32
CA SER A 129 -7.58 -5.09 4.08
C SER A 129 -7.47 -6.41 3.31
N ALA A 130 -7.84 -6.40 2.02
CA ALA A 130 -7.70 -7.56 1.13
C ALA A 130 -6.24 -8.01 1.01
N ALA A 131 -5.32 -7.05 0.82
CA ALA A 131 -3.88 -7.32 0.79
C ALA A 131 -3.40 -8.00 2.09
N GLY A 132 -3.79 -7.49 3.25
CA GLY A 132 -3.45 -8.11 4.54
C GLY A 132 -4.01 -9.51 4.72
N LYS A 133 -5.24 -9.77 4.24
CA LYS A 133 -5.84 -11.11 4.22
C LYS A 133 -5.04 -12.06 3.33
N LEU A 134 -4.60 -11.60 2.15
CA LEU A 134 -3.77 -12.39 1.24
C LEU A 134 -2.44 -12.79 1.89
N ILE A 135 -1.74 -11.86 2.55
CA ILE A 135 -0.50 -12.16 3.26
C ILE A 135 -0.71 -13.31 4.25
N LYS A 136 -1.76 -13.21 5.09
CA LYS A 136 -2.08 -14.25 6.08
C LYS A 136 -2.47 -15.59 5.44
N ALA A 137 -3.30 -15.55 4.40
CA ALA A 137 -3.73 -16.75 3.67
C ALA A 137 -2.56 -17.46 2.98
N SER A 138 -1.52 -16.72 2.59
CA SER A 138 -0.29 -17.26 1.98
C SER A 138 0.77 -17.69 3.00
N GLY A 139 0.45 -17.67 4.31
CA GLY A 139 1.35 -18.10 5.37
C GLY A 139 2.37 -17.05 5.85
N GLY A 140 2.23 -15.80 5.42
CA GLY A 140 3.01 -14.68 5.91
C GLY A 140 2.49 -14.12 7.23
N ASP A 141 3.39 -13.52 8.00
CA ASP A 141 3.09 -12.77 9.23
C ASP A 141 2.97 -11.27 8.89
N LEU A 142 1.74 -10.74 8.95
CA LEU A 142 1.48 -9.34 8.64
C LEU A 142 1.93 -8.43 9.78
N LEU A 143 2.98 -7.65 9.56
CA LEU A 143 3.49 -6.69 10.53
C LEU A 143 2.74 -5.36 10.54
N GLY A 144 2.17 -4.96 9.41
CA GLY A 144 1.46 -3.70 9.29
C GLY A 144 1.24 -3.23 7.87
N TYR A 145 0.82 -1.96 7.82
CA TYR A 145 0.52 -1.23 6.59
C TYR A 145 1.20 0.13 6.64
N ALA A 146 1.71 0.60 5.51
CA ALA A 146 2.18 1.97 5.40
C ALA A 146 1.78 2.60 4.07
N PHE A 147 1.43 3.89 4.12
CA PHE A 147 0.85 4.63 3.01
C PHE A 147 1.55 5.98 2.83
N LEU A 148 1.63 6.45 1.58
CA LEU A 148 2.04 7.84 1.33
C LEU A 148 0.97 8.81 1.79
N VAL A 149 -0.29 8.54 1.47
CA VAL A 149 -1.44 9.41 1.72
C VAL A 149 -2.55 8.65 2.42
N GLU A 150 -3.24 9.30 3.34
CA GLU A 150 -4.45 8.81 3.99
C GLU A 150 -5.56 9.86 3.90
N LEU A 151 -6.74 9.45 3.46
CA LEU A 151 -7.98 10.23 3.50
C LEU A 151 -8.71 9.90 4.80
N THR A 152 -8.42 10.65 5.86
CA THR A 152 -8.88 10.33 7.22
C THR A 152 -10.40 10.39 7.36
N GLU A 153 -11.07 11.22 6.57
CA GLU A 153 -12.52 11.34 6.51
C GLU A 153 -13.24 10.03 6.11
N LEU A 154 -12.55 9.18 5.31
CA LEU A 154 -13.09 7.88 4.88
C LEU A 154 -12.91 6.76 5.91
N ASN A 155 -12.25 7.05 7.03
CA ASN A 155 -12.07 6.11 8.15
C ASN A 155 -11.48 4.74 7.78
N GLY A 156 -10.65 4.67 6.74
CA GLY A 156 -10.11 3.44 6.17
C GLY A 156 -9.37 2.54 7.17
N ARG A 157 -8.76 3.12 8.20
CA ARG A 157 -8.09 2.35 9.28
C ARG A 157 -9.02 1.39 10.01
N GLN A 158 -10.33 1.68 10.07
CA GLN A 158 -11.29 0.82 10.76
C GLN A 158 -11.46 -0.55 10.09
N ASN A 159 -11.15 -0.64 8.79
CA ASN A 159 -11.23 -1.85 7.99
C ASN A 159 -9.93 -2.67 8.00
N LEU A 160 -8.86 -2.14 8.59
CA LEU A 160 -7.57 -2.82 8.70
C LEU A 160 -7.47 -3.62 10.01
N ASP A 161 -6.52 -4.56 10.05
CA ASP A 161 -6.21 -5.28 11.28
C ASP A 161 -5.72 -4.31 12.37
N LYS A 162 -6.41 -4.32 13.52
CA LYS A 162 -6.14 -3.40 14.64
C LYS A 162 -4.92 -3.79 15.47
N ASN A 163 -4.40 -4.99 15.26
CA ASN A 163 -3.29 -5.53 16.06
C ASN A 163 -1.93 -5.32 15.39
N VAL A 164 -1.90 -4.62 14.25
CA VAL A 164 -0.68 -4.36 13.49
C VAL A 164 -0.43 -2.86 13.32
N LEU A 165 0.79 -2.50 12.97
CA LEU A 165 1.15 -1.11 12.72
C LEU A 165 0.40 -0.54 11.50
N ILE A 166 -0.11 0.69 11.62
CA ILE A 166 -0.70 1.43 10.50
C ILE A 166 -0.12 2.83 10.48
N GLU A 167 0.68 3.14 9.47
CA GLU A 167 1.35 4.43 9.32
C GLU A 167 1.01 5.11 8.00
N SER A 168 0.93 6.44 8.03
CA SER A 168 0.66 7.27 6.86
C SER A 168 1.46 8.56 6.94
N VAL A 169 2.13 8.92 5.84
CA VAL A 169 3.03 10.08 5.83
C VAL A 169 2.26 11.39 5.74
N ILE A 170 1.25 11.44 4.87
CA ILE A 170 0.41 12.63 4.64
C ILE A 170 -1.03 12.25 4.98
N LYS A 171 -1.70 13.08 5.80
CA LYS A 171 -3.11 12.88 6.18
C LYS A 171 -3.96 14.06 5.72
N TYR A 172 -5.06 13.77 5.06
CA TYR A 172 -6.12 14.72 4.70
C TYR A 172 -7.31 14.56 5.61
#